data_ff778acb43a4076e60c87cb1151f7572
#
_entry.id   ff778acb43a4076e60c87cb1151f7572
#
_cell.length_a   1.000
_cell.length_b   1.000
_cell.length_c   1.000
_cell.angle_alpha   90.00
_cell.angle_beta   90.00
_cell.angle_gamma   90.00
#
_symmetry.space_group_name_H-M   'P 1'
#
loop_
_entity.id
_entity.type
_entity.pdbx_description
1 polymer ?
#
loop_
_entity_poly.entity_id
_entity_poly.type
_entity_poly.pdbx_seq_one_letter_code
_entity_poly.pdbx_strand_id
1 'polypeptide(L)'
;MNIRHRILIAVGFALAFVAVFGYQFNNGDQEEHLPYVYKLLDPSLYPNDYLIPRQVSTFTVRFFFAHLLALGGKLIPLDKLVFALHLLSLFVSAYCVSRMAMKRSIWNVAGWVAPVLLLVWNTWTVGGNHLLDVQLTCSSMAMMLGAIALLKFDGDRPVQASAIAGLAALFQVLMGLQLFLLFGLIMLWRKRFFGWKKIVFSGLAFIGCSAAMLGPVMYKQLLTNVPGDNQLYHQVLFIFRNANHYHPLCFPLSDYLKELIVIALLVFCFSRQSKEKNRYVPEFLIFVLLGSIVYSIGFYYEITSLVKLQWFKTNAWLVYYAIVPVSVFISDKLRRNIEVKPVVFGGLFSAIVVGFLMITNSALLPIEKLRSRYKIGNYEKSDLQLLHERIDREIPKTAIVLPMANDESFLCEAKRSIPVGYKAIIHEKDFMLNWYQRMGELYHVSINPGNCNQEVIARSKALQNTQLPLKYKIDYRILDSDLINYDPVVYGEEVFRQGPYILTKVL
;
A
#
# COMPACT_ATOMS: atom_id res chain seq x y z
N MET A 1 16.26 22.77 -18.26
CA MET A 1 17.00 22.17 -17.12
C MET A 1 17.66 20.88 -17.57
N ASN A 2 18.95 20.72 -17.24
CA ASN A 2 19.79 19.57 -17.61
C ASN A 2 19.34 18.31 -16.83
N ILE A 3 19.64 17.11 -17.35
CA ILE A 3 19.29 15.82 -16.75
C ILE A 3 19.85 15.68 -15.31
N ARG A 4 21.05 16.22 -15.05
CA ARG A 4 21.69 16.21 -13.72
C ARG A 4 20.83 16.88 -12.64
N HIS A 5 20.22 18.02 -12.95
CA HIS A 5 19.36 18.71 -12.00
C HIS A 5 18.08 17.93 -11.69
N ARG A 6 17.53 17.21 -12.68
CA ARG A 6 16.34 16.35 -12.43
C ARG A 6 16.65 15.17 -11.53
N ILE A 7 17.83 14.59 -11.72
CA ILE A 7 18.31 13.51 -10.85
C ILE A 7 18.50 14.04 -9.42
N LEU A 8 19.15 15.21 -9.26
CA LEU A 8 19.33 15.82 -7.93
C LEU A 8 18.01 16.12 -7.23
N ILE A 9 16.99 16.64 -7.94
CA ILE A 9 15.66 16.87 -7.38
C ILE A 9 15.05 15.57 -6.88
N ALA A 10 15.11 14.50 -7.69
CA ALA A 10 14.50 13.22 -7.35
C ALA A 10 15.24 12.52 -6.20
N VAL A 11 16.58 12.60 -6.14
CA VAL A 11 17.37 12.12 -5.00
C VAL A 11 17.05 12.94 -3.74
N GLY A 12 17.06 14.27 -3.83
CA GLY A 12 16.69 15.15 -2.73
C GLY A 12 15.29 14.88 -2.19
N PHE A 13 14.32 14.60 -3.08
CA PHE A 13 12.97 14.20 -2.67
C PHE A 13 12.97 12.88 -1.89
N ALA A 14 13.63 11.83 -2.40
CA ALA A 14 13.65 10.53 -1.74
C ALA A 14 14.26 10.62 -0.34
N LEU A 15 15.33 11.38 -0.18
CA LEU A 15 15.95 11.65 1.12
C LEU A 15 15.04 12.49 2.03
N ALA A 16 14.42 13.55 1.49
CA ALA A 16 13.48 14.39 2.23
C ALA A 16 12.25 13.61 2.69
N PHE A 17 11.72 12.71 1.83
CA PHE A 17 10.58 11.86 2.21
C PHE A 17 10.91 11.00 3.43
N VAL A 18 12.04 10.30 3.40
CA VAL A 18 12.51 9.49 4.54
C VAL A 18 12.76 10.37 5.76
N ALA A 19 13.36 11.54 5.59
CA ALA A 19 13.61 12.47 6.70
C ALA A 19 12.32 12.98 7.35
N VAL A 20 11.26 13.27 6.54
CA VAL A 20 9.97 13.81 7.03
C VAL A 20 9.07 12.73 7.62
N PHE A 21 8.93 11.59 6.91
CA PHE A 21 7.93 10.56 7.26
C PHE A 21 8.54 9.34 7.95
N GLY A 22 9.86 9.16 7.88
CA GLY A 22 10.56 7.99 8.39
C GLY A 22 10.63 6.85 7.38
N TYR A 23 11.06 5.68 7.87
CA TYR A 23 11.10 4.42 7.13
C TYR A 23 10.75 3.27 8.06
N GLN A 24 9.90 2.37 7.61
CA GLN A 24 9.47 1.19 8.35
C GLN A 24 9.95 -0.10 7.67
N PHE A 25 10.41 -1.05 8.49
CA PHE A 25 10.79 -2.39 8.06
C PHE A 25 10.19 -3.43 9.02
N ASN A 26 9.78 -4.57 8.52
CA ASN A 26 9.09 -5.65 9.27
C ASN A 26 7.81 -5.18 9.98
N ASN A 27 7.03 -4.32 9.34
CA ASN A 27 5.82 -3.78 9.96
C ASN A 27 4.75 -3.52 8.90
N GLY A 28 3.52 -3.31 9.33
CA GLY A 28 2.41 -2.92 8.49
C GLY A 28 2.15 -3.93 7.37
N ASP A 29 2.03 -3.47 6.12
CA ASP A 29 1.76 -4.35 4.98
C ASP A 29 2.89 -5.35 4.67
N GLN A 30 4.08 -5.15 5.21
CA GLN A 30 5.17 -6.09 5.05
C GLN A 30 4.93 -7.40 5.80
N GLU A 31 4.06 -7.42 6.83
CA GLU A 31 3.62 -8.65 7.48
C GLU A 31 2.98 -9.65 6.51
N GLU A 32 2.33 -9.16 5.47
CA GLU A 32 1.74 -10.02 4.44
C GLU A 32 2.76 -10.50 3.38
N HIS A 33 3.89 -9.81 3.25
CA HIS A 33 4.85 -10.02 2.16
C HIS A 33 6.15 -10.68 2.60
N LEU A 34 6.78 -10.19 3.67
CA LEU A 34 8.11 -10.63 4.07
C LEU A 34 8.15 -12.05 4.65
N PRO A 35 7.16 -12.55 5.40
CA PRO A 35 7.15 -13.96 5.82
C PRO A 35 7.17 -14.93 4.64
N TYR A 36 6.52 -14.59 3.53
CA TYR A 36 6.62 -15.36 2.29
C TYR A 36 8.05 -15.34 1.75
N VAL A 37 8.72 -14.18 1.74
CA VAL A 37 10.13 -14.05 1.32
C VAL A 37 11.05 -14.85 2.24
N TYR A 38 10.86 -14.75 3.56
CA TYR A 38 11.63 -15.53 4.54
C TYR A 38 11.48 -17.03 4.32
N LYS A 39 10.26 -17.53 4.05
CA LYS A 39 10.02 -18.94 3.72
C LYS A 39 10.72 -19.39 2.43
N LEU A 40 10.80 -18.53 1.43
CA LEU A 40 11.54 -18.80 0.19
C LEU A 40 13.06 -18.83 0.41
N LEU A 41 13.58 -18.06 1.37
CA LEU A 41 15.00 -18.03 1.72
C LEU A 41 15.39 -19.16 2.69
N ASP A 42 14.55 -19.48 3.64
CA ASP A 42 14.70 -20.59 4.61
C ASP A 42 13.44 -21.44 4.66
N PRO A 43 13.41 -22.59 3.94
CA PRO A 43 12.27 -23.49 3.92
C PRO A 43 11.88 -24.09 5.28
N SER A 44 12.73 -24.00 6.31
CA SER A 44 12.42 -24.49 7.65
C SER A 44 11.48 -23.60 8.46
N LEU A 45 11.31 -22.33 8.05
CA LEU A 45 10.44 -21.37 8.73
C LEU A 45 8.94 -21.66 8.48
N TYR A 46 8.12 -21.34 9.45
CA TYR A 46 6.64 -21.41 9.39
C TYR A 46 6.07 -22.77 8.97
N PRO A 47 6.55 -23.93 9.51
CA PRO A 47 6.12 -25.24 9.02
C PRO A 47 4.63 -25.52 9.28
N ASN A 48 4.08 -24.98 10.36
CA ASN A 48 2.71 -25.19 10.83
C ASN A 48 1.83 -23.94 10.70
N ASP A 49 2.27 -22.92 9.96
CA ASP A 49 1.52 -21.68 9.78
C ASP A 49 0.28 -21.90 8.90
N TYR A 50 -0.80 -21.19 9.22
CA TYR A 50 -2.06 -21.34 8.48
C TYR A 50 -2.03 -20.71 7.08
N LEU A 51 -1.18 -19.69 6.87
CA LEU A 51 -1.12 -18.88 5.65
C LEU A 51 0.10 -19.20 4.78
N ILE A 52 1.31 -19.16 5.38
CA ILE A 52 2.57 -19.10 4.63
C ILE A 52 2.80 -20.34 3.76
N PRO A 53 2.59 -21.60 4.22
CA PRO A 53 2.71 -22.78 3.36
C PRO A 53 1.77 -22.72 2.15
N ARG A 54 0.56 -22.19 2.32
CA ARG A 54 -0.40 -22.01 1.23
C ARG A 54 0.04 -20.92 0.25
N GLN A 55 0.60 -19.80 0.73
CA GLN A 55 1.15 -18.76 -0.14
C GLN A 55 2.28 -19.27 -1.02
N VAL A 56 3.15 -20.13 -0.48
CA VAL A 56 4.28 -20.70 -1.23
C VAL A 56 3.83 -21.78 -2.22
N SER A 57 2.86 -22.61 -1.84
CA SER A 57 2.37 -23.72 -2.67
C SER A 57 1.39 -23.30 -3.77
N THR A 58 0.82 -22.09 -3.69
CA THR A 58 -0.16 -21.60 -4.66
C THR A 58 0.29 -20.28 -5.28
N PHE A 59 -0.14 -20.02 -6.52
CA PHE A 59 0.11 -18.73 -7.16
C PHE A 59 -0.77 -17.66 -6.52
N THR A 60 -0.17 -16.66 -5.90
CA THR A 60 -0.86 -15.53 -5.24
C THR A 60 -0.51 -14.21 -5.90
N VAL A 61 -1.28 -13.15 -5.61
CA VAL A 61 -1.00 -11.78 -6.09
C VAL A 61 0.33 -11.20 -5.60
N ARG A 62 0.98 -11.87 -4.64
CA ARG A 62 2.29 -11.48 -4.07
C ARG A 62 3.47 -12.21 -4.72
N PHE A 63 3.21 -13.15 -5.63
CA PHE A 63 4.20 -14.05 -6.20
C PHE A 63 5.44 -13.32 -6.74
N PHE A 64 5.27 -12.40 -7.68
CA PHE A 64 6.40 -11.71 -8.32
C PHE A 64 7.18 -10.84 -7.35
N PHE A 65 6.50 -10.16 -6.43
CA PHE A 65 7.15 -9.34 -5.42
C PHE A 65 8.01 -10.18 -4.47
N ALA A 66 7.44 -11.26 -3.93
CA ALA A 66 8.15 -12.15 -3.01
C ALA A 66 9.37 -12.82 -3.69
N HIS A 67 9.21 -13.31 -4.92
CA HIS A 67 10.31 -13.94 -5.65
C HIS A 67 11.41 -12.94 -6.05
N LEU A 68 11.06 -11.70 -6.42
CA LEU A 68 12.02 -10.63 -6.67
C LEU A 68 12.87 -10.37 -5.41
N LEU A 69 12.21 -10.22 -4.27
CA LEU A 69 12.90 -9.96 -3.00
C LEU A 69 13.71 -11.18 -2.54
N ALA A 70 13.20 -12.40 -2.70
CA ALA A 70 13.94 -13.61 -2.35
C ALA A 70 15.18 -13.80 -3.24
N LEU A 71 15.07 -13.54 -4.54
CA LEU A 71 16.21 -13.60 -5.46
C LEU A 71 17.28 -12.58 -5.08
N GLY A 72 16.89 -11.32 -4.87
CA GLY A 72 17.80 -10.26 -4.46
C GLY A 72 18.37 -10.47 -3.06
N GLY A 73 17.58 -11.03 -2.13
CA GLY A 73 17.98 -11.37 -0.76
C GLY A 73 19.05 -12.45 -0.65
N LYS A 74 19.25 -13.25 -1.72
CA LYS A 74 20.40 -14.17 -1.82
C LYS A 74 21.73 -13.46 -2.09
N LEU A 75 21.68 -12.23 -2.61
CA LEU A 75 22.86 -11.45 -3.00
C LEU A 75 23.17 -10.31 -2.03
N ILE A 76 22.13 -9.72 -1.45
CA ILE A 76 22.22 -8.53 -0.61
C ILE A 76 21.35 -8.78 0.64
N PRO A 77 21.77 -8.36 1.86
CA PRO A 77 20.91 -8.42 3.04
C PRO A 77 19.51 -7.81 2.76
N LEU A 78 18.47 -8.54 3.13
CA LEU A 78 17.09 -8.23 2.73
C LEU A 78 16.63 -6.83 3.17
N ASP A 79 17.01 -6.40 4.37
CA ASP A 79 16.73 -5.06 4.90
C ASP A 79 17.30 -3.96 4.01
N LYS A 80 18.56 -4.12 3.56
CA LYS A 80 19.24 -3.18 2.65
C LYS A 80 18.63 -3.18 1.26
N LEU A 81 18.26 -4.37 0.75
CA LEU A 81 17.60 -4.49 -0.55
C LEU A 81 16.25 -3.79 -0.53
N VAL A 82 15.42 -4.06 0.49
CA VAL A 82 14.08 -3.46 0.64
C VAL A 82 14.20 -1.94 0.77
N PHE A 83 15.16 -1.44 1.55
CA PHE A 83 15.40 0.01 1.68
C PHE A 83 15.84 0.63 0.35
N ALA A 84 16.77 0.02 -0.37
CA ALA A 84 17.23 0.52 -1.67
C ALA A 84 16.11 0.57 -2.72
N LEU A 85 15.26 -0.46 -2.78
CA LEU A 85 14.09 -0.48 -3.67
C LEU A 85 13.03 0.54 -3.24
N HIS A 86 12.87 0.79 -1.93
CA HIS A 86 12.00 1.84 -1.44
C HIS A 86 12.47 3.23 -1.91
N LEU A 87 13.77 3.55 -1.71
CA LEU A 87 14.35 4.80 -2.21
C LEU A 87 14.22 4.93 -3.74
N LEU A 88 14.42 3.84 -4.48
CA LEU A 88 14.23 3.82 -5.93
C LEU A 88 12.79 4.14 -6.32
N SER A 89 11.81 3.60 -5.60
CA SER A 89 10.39 3.87 -5.88
C SER A 89 10.03 5.35 -5.65
N LEU A 90 10.53 5.95 -4.58
CA LEU A 90 10.37 7.38 -4.29
C LEU A 90 11.07 8.26 -5.35
N PHE A 91 12.32 7.92 -5.68
CA PHE A 91 13.10 8.62 -6.69
C PHE A 91 12.39 8.64 -8.04
N VAL A 92 11.93 7.48 -8.54
CA VAL A 92 11.27 7.37 -9.85
C VAL A 92 9.95 8.13 -9.86
N SER A 93 9.16 8.04 -8.79
CA SER A 93 7.89 8.77 -8.67
C SER A 93 8.12 10.28 -8.74
N ALA A 94 9.08 10.81 -7.98
CA ALA A 94 9.44 12.23 -8.01
C ALA A 94 10.02 12.67 -9.37
N TYR A 95 10.86 11.84 -9.97
CA TYR A 95 11.44 12.12 -11.29
C TYR A 95 10.36 12.24 -12.37
N CYS A 96 9.38 11.34 -12.37
CA CYS A 96 8.31 11.33 -13.36
C CYS A 96 7.39 12.55 -13.24
N VAL A 97 6.94 12.89 -12.03
CA VAL A 97 6.08 14.07 -11.82
C VAL A 97 6.81 15.36 -12.14
N SER A 98 8.08 15.49 -11.71
CA SER A 98 8.95 16.63 -12.02
C SER A 98 9.09 16.81 -13.52
N ARG A 99 9.33 15.71 -14.28
CA ARG A 99 9.49 15.75 -15.72
C ARG A 99 8.20 16.13 -16.46
N MET A 100 7.05 15.63 -16.02
CA MET A 100 5.76 16.02 -16.59
C MET A 100 5.48 17.49 -16.38
N ALA A 101 5.70 18.01 -15.17
CA ALA A 101 5.50 19.41 -14.85
C ALA A 101 6.39 20.36 -15.66
N MET A 102 7.69 20.03 -15.76
CA MET A 102 8.63 20.84 -16.57
C MET A 102 8.28 20.90 -18.06
N LYS A 103 7.72 19.84 -18.61
CA LYS A 103 7.32 19.83 -20.02
C LYS A 103 6.17 20.79 -20.33
N ARG A 104 5.35 21.11 -19.33
CA ARG A 104 4.13 21.89 -19.48
C ARG A 104 4.27 23.35 -19.02
N SER A 105 5.27 23.63 -18.20
CA SER A 105 5.54 24.98 -17.69
C SER A 105 6.55 25.71 -18.56
N ILE A 106 6.34 27.02 -18.67
CA ILE A 106 7.31 27.95 -19.27
C ILE A 106 8.50 28.22 -18.34
N TRP A 107 8.40 27.86 -17.07
CA TRP A 107 9.47 28.04 -16.10
C TRP A 107 9.83 26.72 -15.41
N ASN A 108 11.11 26.35 -15.47
CA ASN A 108 11.61 25.08 -14.98
C ASN A 108 11.45 24.86 -13.47
N VAL A 109 11.00 25.88 -12.71
CA VAL A 109 10.66 25.75 -11.29
C VAL A 109 9.54 24.76 -11.05
N ALA A 110 8.63 24.56 -12.02
CA ALA A 110 7.59 23.55 -11.92
C ALA A 110 8.16 22.14 -11.58
N GLY A 111 9.38 21.84 -12.03
CA GLY A 111 10.06 20.58 -11.72
C GLY A 111 10.50 20.45 -10.24
N TRP A 112 10.63 21.55 -9.50
CA TRP A 112 10.88 21.57 -8.07
C TRP A 112 9.57 21.58 -7.29
N VAL A 113 8.61 22.36 -7.74
CA VAL A 113 7.29 22.48 -7.08
C VAL A 113 6.54 21.16 -7.08
N ALA A 114 6.62 20.39 -8.18
CA ALA A 114 5.86 19.15 -8.29
C ALA A 114 6.28 18.07 -7.25
N PRO A 115 7.55 17.75 -7.01
CA PRO A 115 7.96 16.86 -5.92
C PRO A 115 7.62 17.42 -4.54
N VAL A 116 7.71 18.74 -4.33
CA VAL A 116 7.32 19.35 -3.05
C VAL A 116 5.81 19.18 -2.82
N LEU A 117 4.97 19.40 -3.82
CA LEU A 117 3.54 19.10 -3.72
C LEU A 117 3.27 17.62 -3.48
N LEU A 118 4.05 16.72 -4.10
CA LEU A 118 3.95 15.28 -3.85
C LEU A 118 4.27 14.95 -2.37
N LEU A 119 5.22 15.64 -1.76
CA LEU A 119 5.55 15.48 -0.35
C LEU A 119 4.45 16.03 0.56
N VAL A 120 3.98 17.26 0.29
CA VAL A 120 2.92 17.93 1.09
C VAL A 120 1.59 17.17 0.98
N TRP A 121 1.29 16.65 -0.20
CA TRP A 121 0.03 15.93 -0.46
C TRP A 121 0.11 14.42 -0.20
N ASN A 122 1.19 13.94 0.43
CA ASN A 122 1.31 12.54 0.79
C ASN A 122 0.39 12.20 1.96
N THR A 123 -0.88 12.01 1.66
CA THR A 123 -1.93 11.68 2.62
C THR A 123 -2.72 10.46 2.14
N TRP A 124 -3.59 9.94 3.00
CA TRP A 124 -4.59 8.95 2.60
C TRP A 124 -5.53 9.55 1.53
N THR A 125 -5.78 8.77 0.49
CA THR A 125 -6.79 9.06 -0.52
C THR A 125 -8.07 8.30 -0.22
N VAL A 126 -9.19 8.73 -0.78
CA VAL A 126 -10.44 7.95 -0.73
C VAL A 126 -10.18 6.56 -1.30
N GLY A 127 -10.61 5.50 -0.60
CA GLY A 127 -10.26 4.11 -0.94
C GLY A 127 -9.10 3.55 -0.13
N GLY A 128 -8.60 4.30 0.87
CA GLY A 128 -7.68 3.81 1.89
C GLY A 128 -6.25 3.51 1.39
N ASN A 129 -5.73 4.30 0.43
CA ASN A 129 -4.35 4.17 -0.01
C ASN A 129 -3.55 5.44 0.28
N HIS A 130 -2.31 5.28 0.73
CA HIS A 130 -1.33 6.35 0.68
C HIS A 130 -0.90 6.61 -0.76
N LEU A 131 -0.57 7.86 -1.06
CA LEU A 131 0.03 8.21 -2.34
C LEU A 131 1.45 7.61 -2.46
N LEU A 132 2.24 7.78 -1.41
CA LEU A 132 3.54 7.13 -1.21
C LEU A 132 3.58 6.55 0.21
N ASP A 133 4.17 5.38 0.36
CA ASP A 133 4.24 4.68 1.64
C ASP A 133 5.60 4.93 2.34
N VAL A 134 5.66 4.73 3.65
CA VAL A 134 6.89 4.77 4.46
C VAL A 134 7.67 3.45 4.42
N GLN A 135 7.18 2.47 3.71
CA GLN A 135 7.72 1.13 3.56
C GLN A 135 7.65 0.65 2.12
N LEU A 136 8.50 -0.30 1.74
CA LEU A 136 8.38 -0.95 0.44
C LEU A 136 7.25 -1.99 0.48
N THR A 137 6.27 -1.84 -0.38
CA THR A 137 5.15 -2.78 -0.56
C THR A 137 4.97 -3.12 -2.04
N CYS A 138 4.10 -4.08 -2.34
CA CYS A 138 3.67 -4.35 -3.71
C CYS A 138 3.11 -3.07 -4.38
N SER A 139 2.36 -2.27 -3.62
CA SER A 139 1.79 -1.00 -4.09
C SER A 139 2.87 0.05 -4.39
N SER A 140 3.96 0.11 -3.63
CA SER A 140 5.09 1.01 -3.89
C SER A 140 5.76 0.70 -5.24
N MET A 141 5.96 -0.59 -5.54
CA MET A 141 6.50 -1.04 -6.83
C MET A 141 5.55 -0.73 -7.99
N ALA A 142 4.26 -0.97 -7.80
CA ALA A 142 3.24 -0.65 -8.80
C ALA A 142 3.12 0.87 -9.01
N MET A 143 3.22 1.69 -7.96
CA MET A 143 3.22 3.15 -8.05
C MET A 143 4.41 3.68 -8.83
N MET A 144 5.60 3.14 -8.59
CA MET A 144 6.82 3.46 -9.36
C MET A 144 6.62 3.21 -10.85
N LEU A 145 6.16 2.02 -11.22
CA LEU A 145 5.90 1.66 -12.61
C LEU A 145 4.76 2.47 -13.21
N GLY A 146 3.69 2.70 -12.45
CA GLY A 146 2.56 3.53 -12.86
C GLY A 146 2.94 4.99 -13.11
N ALA A 147 3.85 5.56 -12.31
CA ALA A 147 4.41 6.89 -12.55
C ALA A 147 5.15 6.97 -13.90
N ILE A 148 5.91 5.92 -14.26
CA ILE A 148 6.54 5.82 -15.59
C ILE A 148 5.47 5.67 -16.69
N ALA A 149 4.44 4.86 -16.45
CA ALA A 149 3.34 4.68 -17.38
C ALA A 149 2.60 6.00 -17.65
N LEU A 150 2.28 6.77 -16.60
CA LEU A 150 1.70 8.10 -16.71
C LEU A 150 2.59 9.06 -17.50
N LEU A 151 3.89 9.08 -17.23
CA LEU A 151 4.86 9.89 -17.98
C LEU A 151 4.87 9.52 -19.48
N LYS A 152 4.74 8.23 -19.82
CA LYS A 152 4.67 7.77 -21.21
C LYS A 152 3.35 8.13 -21.86
N PHE A 153 2.24 7.96 -21.14
CA PHE A 153 0.91 8.35 -21.63
C PHE A 153 0.83 9.84 -21.87
N ASP A 154 1.33 10.64 -20.92
CA ASP A 154 1.47 12.09 -21.05
C ASP A 154 2.33 12.52 -22.26
N GLY A 155 3.25 11.67 -22.67
CA GLY A 155 4.08 11.86 -23.86
C GLY A 155 3.49 11.33 -25.17
N ASP A 156 2.19 11.02 -25.25
CA ASP A 156 1.48 10.46 -26.42
C ASP A 156 2.03 9.08 -26.85
N ARG A 157 2.52 8.28 -25.90
CA ARG A 157 3.05 6.93 -26.13
C ARG A 157 2.18 5.86 -25.44
N PRO A 158 0.88 5.71 -25.83
CA PRO A 158 -0.07 4.88 -25.09
C PRO A 158 0.31 3.41 -25.08
N VAL A 159 0.90 2.86 -26.15
CA VAL A 159 1.33 1.46 -26.20
C VAL A 159 2.42 1.18 -25.14
N GLN A 160 3.43 2.07 -25.03
CA GLN A 160 4.46 1.94 -23.99
C GLN A 160 3.88 2.13 -22.59
N ALA A 161 2.95 3.08 -22.42
CA ALA A 161 2.25 3.32 -21.15
C ALA A 161 1.48 2.07 -20.71
N SER A 162 0.73 1.46 -21.61
CA SER A 162 -0.05 0.25 -21.35
C SER A 162 0.83 -0.97 -21.02
N ALA A 163 1.96 -1.15 -21.74
CA ALA A 163 2.93 -2.19 -21.42
C ALA A 163 3.46 -2.03 -19.99
N ILE A 164 3.84 -0.80 -19.60
CA ILE A 164 4.37 -0.53 -18.24
C ILE A 164 3.27 -0.67 -17.18
N ALA A 165 2.02 -0.29 -17.46
CA ALA A 165 0.88 -0.57 -16.59
C ALA A 165 0.66 -2.07 -16.41
N GLY A 166 0.89 -2.88 -17.48
CA GLY A 166 0.90 -4.34 -17.40
C GLY A 166 2.00 -4.88 -16.49
N LEU A 167 3.22 -4.31 -16.55
CA LEU A 167 4.30 -4.65 -15.62
C LEU A 167 3.96 -4.24 -14.17
N ALA A 168 3.27 -3.10 -13.96
CA ALA A 168 2.79 -2.70 -12.64
C ALA A 168 1.78 -3.71 -12.07
N ALA A 169 0.94 -4.31 -12.94
CA ALA A 169 -0.01 -5.34 -12.53
C ALA A 169 0.66 -6.64 -12.03
N LEU A 170 1.94 -6.91 -12.38
CA LEU A 170 2.69 -8.04 -11.82
C LEU A 170 2.92 -7.87 -10.31
N PHE A 171 3.06 -6.64 -9.81
CA PHE A 171 3.29 -6.35 -8.40
C PHE A 171 1.99 -6.07 -7.65
N GLN A 172 1.09 -5.28 -8.25
CA GLN A 172 -0.22 -4.98 -7.69
C GLN A 172 -1.26 -4.96 -8.81
N VAL A 173 -2.00 -6.05 -8.93
CA VAL A 173 -2.94 -6.33 -10.02
C VAL A 173 -3.91 -5.16 -10.25
N LEU A 174 -4.54 -4.70 -9.17
CA LEU A 174 -5.57 -3.66 -9.28
C LEU A 174 -4.98 -2.31 -9.72
N MET A 175 -3.84 -1.90 -9.18
CA MET A 175 -3.24 -0.62 -9.55
C MET A 175 -2.86 -0.57 -11.03
N GLY A 176 -2.24 -1.64 -11.54
CA GLY A 176 -1.90 -1.72 -12.95
C GLY A 176 -3.12 -1.78 -13.87
N LEU A 177 -4.12 -2.60 -13.51
CA LEU A 177 -5.38 -2.75 -14.25
C LEU A 177 -6.18 -1.45 -14.28
N GLN A 178 -6.36 -0.80 -13.14
CA GLN A 178 -7.09 0.48 -13.03
C GLN A 178 -6.45 1.57 -13.89
N LEU A 179 -5.11 1.68 -13.83
CA LEU A 179 -4.39 2.65 -14.65
C LEU A 179 -4.55 2.37 -16.14
N PHE A 180 -4.49 1.10 -16.56
CA PHE A 180 -4.74 0.70 -17.94
C PHE A 180 -6.19 0.99 -18.36
N LEU A 181 -7.19 0.72 -17.52
CA LEU A 181 -8.60 1.04 -17.79
C LEU A 181 -8.80 2.55 -17.99
N LEU A 182 -8.18 3.38 -17.14
CA LEU A 182 -8.22 4.84 -17.30
C LEU A 182 -7.58 5.27 -18.63
N PHE A 183 -6.42 4.72 -19.02
CA PHE A 183 -5.82 4.98 -20.34
C PHE A 183 -6.74 4.54 -21.47
N GLY A 184 -7.34 3.35 -21.37
CA GLY A 184 -8.26 2.81 -22.35
C GLY A 184 -9.49 3.70 -22.55
N LEU A 185 -10.13 4.15 -21.48
CA LEU A 185 -11.28 5.05 -21.52
C LEU A 185 -10.91 6.40 -22.17
N ILE A 186 -9.74 6.98 -21.83
CA ILE A 186 -9.26 8.22 -22.46
C ILE A 186 -8.97 8.01 -23.93
N MET A 187 -8.34 6.91 -24.32
CA MET A 187 -8.06 6.60 -25.73
C MET A 187 -9.35 6.39 -26.52
N LEU A 188 -10.35 5.74 -25.97
CA LEU A 188 -11.67 5.56 -26.58
C LEU A 188 -12.41 6.90 -26.73
N TRP A 189 -12.38 7.74 -25.69
CA TRP A 189 -12.95 9.09 -25.73
C TRP A 189 -12.30 9.94 -26.81
N ARG A 190 -10.96 9.87 -26.93
CA ARG A 190 -10.17 10.58 -27.94
C ARG A 190 -9.80 9.68 -29.13
N LYS A 191 -10.67 8.75 -29.54
CA LYS A 191 -10.39 7.78 -30.61
C LYS A 191 -9.94 8.39 -31.94
N ARG A 192 -10.42 9.61 -32.27
CA ARG A 192 -9.98 10.34 -33.45
C ARG A 192 -8.52 10.75 -33.39
N PHE A 193 -7.98 11.02 -32.22
CA PHE A 193 -6.58 11.39 -32.01
C PHE A 193 -5.66 10.16 -31.95
N PHE A 194 -6.05 9.13 -31.19
CA PHE A 194 -5.20 7.95 -31.01
C PHE A 194 -5.28 6.97 -32.19
N GLY A 195 -6.45 6.78 -32.79
CA GLY A 195 -6.73 5.77 -33.79
C GLY A 195 -6.87 4.35 -33.24
N TRP A 196 -7.67 3.50 -33.91
CA TRP A 196 -7.94 2.15 -33.46
C TRP A 196 -6.69 1.27 -33.35
N LYS A 197 -5.70 1.42 -34.24
CA LYS A 197 -4.45 0.65 -34.16
C LYS A 197 -3.75 0.83 -32.83
N LYS A 198 -3.57 2.07 -32.36
CA LYS A 198 -2.91 2.34 -31.08
C LYS A 198 -3.74 1.80 -29.89
N ILE A 199 -5.07 1.86 -29.95
CA ILE A 199 -5.94 1.32 -28.91
C ILE A 199 -5.77 -0.19 -28.80
N VAL A 200 -5.84 -0.91 -29.94
CA VAL A 200 -5.66 -2.37 -29.97
C VAL A 200 -4.26 -2.77 -29.51
N PHE A 201 -3.20 -2.13 -30.05
CA PHE A 201 -1.83 -2.43 -29.62
C PHE A 201 -1.57 -2.10 -28.14
N SER A 202 -2.24 -1.09 -27.58
CA SER A 202 -2.16 -0.80 -26.15
C SER A 202 -2.80 -1.93 -25.32
N GLY A 203 -3.93 -2.46 -25.75
CA GLY A 203 -4.56 -3.62 -25.15
C GLY A 203 -3.66 -4.87 -25.19
N LEU A 204 -3.13 -5.18 -26.38
CA LEU A 204 -2.22 -6.32 -26.55
C LEU A 204 -0.94 -6.17 -25.72
N ALA A 205 -0.36 -4.96 -25.65
CA ALA A 205 0.82 -4.69 -24.86
C ALA A 205 0.57 -4.84 -23.36
N PHE A 206 -0.59 -4.36 -22.86
CA PHE A 206 -0.99 -4.56 -21.47
C PHE A 206 -1.16 -6.05 -21.16
N ILE A 207 -1.95 -6.76 -21.96
CA ILE A 207 -2.20 -8.20 -21.77
C ILE A 207 -0.87 -8.97 -21.81
N GLY A 208 -0.02 -8.74 -22.81
CA GLY A 208 1.27 -9.42 -22.93
C GLY A 208 2.17 -9.24 -21.72
N CYS A 209 2.21 -8.02 -21.13
CA CYS A 209 3.05 -7.73 -19.97
C CYS A 209 2.42 -8.19 -18.63
N SER A 210 1.09 -8.32 -18.55
CA SER A 210 0.38 -8.68 -17.32
C SER A 210 -0.10 -10.14 -17.29
N ALA A 211 -0.05 -10.87 -18.41
CA ALA A 211 -0.63 -12.21 -18.56
C ALA A 211 -0.16 -13.21 -17.49
N ALA A 212 1.12 -13.15 -17.12
CA ALA A 212 1.70 -14.03 -16.12
C ALA A 212 1.06 -13.87 -14.71
N MET A 213 0.49 -12.71 -14.42
CA MET A 213 -0.24 -12.45 -13.19
C MET A 213 -1.75 -12.53 -13.41
N LEU A 214 -2.27 -11.82 -14.43
CA LEU A 214 -3.71 -11.75 -14.64
C LEU A 214 -4.30 -13.10 -15.07
N GLY A 215 -3.60 -13.90 -15.85
CA GLY A 215 -4.09 -15.21 -16.29
C GLY A 215 -4.47 -16.10 -15.11
N PRO A 216 -3.55 -16.45 -14.21
CA PRO A 216 -3.87 -17.25 -13.02
C PRO A 216 -4.92 -16.63 -12.10
N VAL A 217 -4.88 -15.31 -11.88
CA VAL A 217 -5.86 -14.61 -11.03
C VAL A 217 -7.26 -14.68 -11.63
N MET A 218 -7.40 -14.42 -12.93
CA MET A 218 -8.69 -14.49 -13.64
C MET A 218 -9.21 -15.93 -13.68
N TYR A 219 -8.33 -16.89 -13.96
CA TYR A 219 -8.69 -18.32 -13.92
C TYR A 219 -9.30 -18.70 -12.57
N LYS A 220 -8.60 -18.39 -11.47
CA LYS A 220 -9.06 -18.70 -10.10
C LYS A 220 -10.37 -18.00 -9.74
N GLN A 221 -10.52 -16.74 -10.13
CA GLN A 221 -11.65 -15.93 -9.67
C GLN A 221 -12.91 -16.03 -10.54
N LEU A 222 -12.75 -16.35 -11.81
CA LEU A 222 -13.87 -16.38 -12.76
C LEU A 222 -14.28 -17.79 -13.20
N LEU A 223 -13.30 -18.69 -13.30
CA LEU A 223 -13.53 -20.01 -13.91
C LEU A 223 -13.59 -21.15 -12.88
N THR A 224 -13.10 -20.94 -11.66
CA THR A 224 -13.24 -21.93 -10.59
C THR A 224 -14.48 -21.64 -9.74
N ASN A 225 -15.44 -22.54 -9.79
CA ASN A 225 -16.61 -22.47 -8.90
C ASN A 225 -16.21 -23.00 -7.52
N VAL A 226 -15.70 -22.13 -6.66
CA VAL A 226 -15.30 -22.49 -5.30
C VAL A 226 -16.54 -22.62 -4.42
N PRO A 227 -16.77 -23.80 -3.77
CA PRO A 227 -17.92 -23.97 -2.86
C PRO A 227 -17.84 -23.02 -1.67
N GLY A 228 -19.01 -22.75 -1.07
CA GLY A 228 -19.15 -21.92 0.11
C GLY A 228 -20.17 -20.79 -0.10
N ASP A 229 -20.56 -20.17 1.00
CA ASP A 229 -21.57 -19.10 1.02
C ASP A 229 -21.02 -17.81 0.38
N ASN A 230 -21.66 -17.38 -0.71
CA ASN A 230 -21.26 -16.16 -1.42
C ASN A 230 -21.59 -14.89 -0.62
N GLN A 231 -22.71 -14.89 0.10
CA GLN A 231 -23.12 -13.73 0.90
C GLN A 231 -22.18 -13.56 2.10
N LEU A 232 -21.90 -14.66 2.81
CA LEU A 232 -20.93 -14.64 3.90
C LEU A 232 -19.54 -14.19 3.40
N TYR A 233 -19.09 -14.72 2.25
CA TYR A 233 -17.82 -14.30 1.66
C TYR A 233 -17.79 -12.79 1.34
N HIS A 234 -18.88 -12.24 0.80
CA HIS A 234 -19.00 -10.80 0.54
C HIS A 234 -18.87 -10.00 1.84
N GLN A 235 -19.59 -10.39 2.89
CA GLN A 235 -19.53 -9.72 4.19
C GLN A 235 -18.15 -9.84 4.84
N VAL A 236 -17.53 -11.02 4.79
CA VAL A 236 -16.18 -11.26 5.35
C VAL A 236 -15.13 -10.40 4.64
N LEU A 237 -15.14 -10.40 3.31
CA LEU A 237 -14.10 -9.71 2.55
C LEU A 237 -14.27 -8.19 2.55
N PHE A 238 -15.49 -7.70 2.31
CA PHE A 238 -15.69 -6.28 2.02
C PHE A 238 -16.16 -5.46 3.23
N ILE A 239 -16.77 -6.10 4.24
CA ILE A 239 -17.28 -5.42 5.42
C ILE A 239 -16.41 -5.72 6.63
N PHE A 240 -16.10 -6.98 6.92
CA PHE A 240 -15.36 -7.35 8.11
C PHE A 240 -13.86 -7.06 7.98
N ARG A 241 -13.22 -7.56 6.91
CA ARG A 241 -11.75 -7.48 6.79
C ARG A 241 -11.25 -6.17 6.18
N ASN A 242 -11.91 -5.67 5.14
CA ASN A 242 -11.38 -4.57 4.33
C ASN A 242 -12.39 -3.42 4.15
N ALA A 243 -13.24 -3.13 5.12
CA ALA A 243 -14.21 -2.04 5.01
C ALA A 243 -13.56 -0.70 4.62
N ASN A 244 -12.37 -0.42 5.16
CA ASN A 244 -11.57 0.77 4.88
C ASN A 244 -11.06 0.86 3.42
N HIS A 245 -11.16 -0.20 2.63
CA HIS A 245 -10.76 -0.22 1.21
C HIS A 245 -11.94 -0.40 0.24
N TYR A 246 -13.08 -0.90 0.74
CA TYR A 246 -14.20 -1.28 -0.11
C TYR A 246 -15.48 -0.51 0.18
N HIS A 247 -15.76 -0.22 1.46
CA HIS A 247 -17.05 0.32 1.86
C HIS A 247 -17.07 1.84 1.81
N PRO A 248 -17.81 2.46 0.86
CA PRO A 248 -17.76 3.92 0.69
C PRO A 248 -18.13 4.72 1.95
N LEU A 249 -19.08 4.23 2.77
CA LEU A 249 -19.47 4.90 4.01
C LEU A 249 -18.47 4.74 5.17
N CYS A 250 -17.46 3.85 5.02
CA CYS A 250 -16.40 3.64 6.02
C CYS A 250 -15.14 4.44 5.72
N PHE A 251 -15.06 5.14 4.59
CA PHE A 251 -13.95 6.06 4.33
C PHE A 251 -14.08 7.31 5.21
N PRO A 252 -12.98 7.80 5.82
CA PRO A 252 -13.02 9.00 6.63
C PRO A 252 -13.54 10.21 5.85
N LEU A 253 -14.40 11.02 6.46
CA LEU A 253 -14.90 12.26 5.85
C LEU A 253 -13.74 13.20 5.44
N SER A 254 -12.66 13.20 6.22
CA SER A 254 -11.45 13.96 5.91
C SER A 254 -10.85 13.61 4.54
N ASP A 255 -10.95 12.35 4.11
CA ASP A 255 -10.39 11.93 2.83
C ASP A 255 -11.26 12.39 1.66
N TYR A 256 -12.60 12.36 1.81
CA TYR A 256 -13.52 12.98 0.86
C TYR A 256 -13.30 14.49 0.74
N LEU A 257 -13.09 15.20 1.87
CA LEU A 257 -12.82 16.63 1.86
C LEU A 257 -11.50 16.96 1.14
N LYS A 258 -10.44 16.18 1.38
CA LYS A 258 -9.16 16.32 0.65
C LYS A 258 -9.36 16.12 -0.85
N GLU A 259 -10.14 15.12 -1.25
CA GLU A 259 -10.43 14.88 -2.67
C GLU A 259 -11.23 16.02 -3.30
N LEU A 260 -12.21 16.57 -2.61
CA LEU A 260 -12.94 17.75 -3.06
C LEU A 260 -12.00 18.96 -3.27
N ILE A 261 -11.00 19.13 -2.41
CA ILE A 261 -9.97 20.16 -2.60
C ILE A 261 -9.17 19.91 -3.87
N VAL A 262 -8.76 18.66 -4.12
CA VAL A 262 -8.05 18.30 -5.39
C VAL A 262 -8.91 18.62 -6.60
N ILE A 263 -10.19 18.21 -6.58
CA ILE A 263 -11.14 18.48 -7.67
C ILE A 263 -11.28 19.99 -7.90
N ALA A 264 -11.47 20.77 -6.82
CA ALA A 264 -11.59 22.23 -6.91
C ALA A 264 -10.34 22.89 -7.50
N LEU A 265 -9.15 22.43 -7.06
CA LEU A 265 -7.88 22.90 -7.62
C LEU A 265 -7.73 22.55 -9.10
N LEU A 266 -8.15 21.36 -9.52
CA LEU A 266 -8.13 20.96 -10.92
C LEU A 266 -9.08 21.82 -11.77
N VAL A 267 -10.32 21.99 -11.33
CA VAL A 267 -11.31 22.83 -12.02
C VAL A 267 -10.79 24.27 -12.13
N PHE A 268 -10.19 24.80 -11.07
CA PHE A 268 -9.54 26.11 -11.08
C PHE A 268 -8.39 26.16 -12.08
N CYS A 269 -7.51 25.16 -12.12
CA CYS A 269 -6.44 25.09 -13.12
C CYS A 269 -6.99 25.04 -14.55
N PHE A 270 -8.07 24.29 -14.79
CA PHE A 270 -8.69 24.18 -16.12
C PHE A 270 -9.24 25.52 -16.60
N SER A 271 -9.80 26.34 -15.69
CA SER A 271 -10.32 27.67 -16.04
C SER A 271 -9.22 28.71 -16.33
N ARG A 272 -7.99 28.47 -15.88
CA ARG A 272 -6.88 29.44 -15.92
C ARG A 272 -5.72 29.06 -16.81
N GLN A 273 -5.68 27.84 -17.30
CA GLN A 273 -4.59 27.31 -18.12
C GLN A 273 -5.08 26.84 -19.50
N SER A 274 -4.17 26.81 -20.49
CA SER A 274 -4.47 26.27 -21.81
C SER A 274 -4.72 24.75 -21.76
N LYS A 275 -5.45 24.25 -22.74
CA LYS A 275 -5.72 22.79 -22.89
C LYS A 275 -4.44 21.96 -22.95
N GLU A 276 -3.36 22.48 -23.52
CA GLU A 276 -2.08 21.80 -23.61
C GLU A 276 -1.44 21.55 -22.23
N LYS A 277 -1.59 22.48 -21.29
CA LYS A 277 -1.09 22.37 -19.92
C LYS A 277 -1.89 21.37 -19.10
N ASN A 278 -3.17 21.22 -19.39
CA ASN A 278 -4.06 20.28 -18.70
C ASN A 278 -4.13 18.90 -19.36
N ARG A 279 -3.79 18.79 -20.67
CA ARG A 279 -3.79 17.55 -21.47
C ARG A 279 -4.97 16.60 -21.17
N TYR A 280 -4.68 15.41 -20.61
CA TYR A 280 -5.66 14.35 -20.32
C TYR A 280 -6.28 14.43 -18.92
N VAL A 281 -5.92 15.45 -18.14
CA VAL A 281 -6.36 15.54 -16.73
C VAL A 281 -7.89 15.69 -16.60
N PRO A 282 -8.60 16.45 -17.49
CA PRO A 282 -10.05 16.52 -17.41
C PRO A 282 -10.75 15.18 -17.62
N GLU A 283 -10.31 14.40 -18.62
CA GLU A 283 -10.86 13.08 -18.90
C GLU A 283 -10.53 12.12 -17.77
N PHE A 284 -9.31 12.20 -17.22
CA PHE A 284 -8.89 11.40 -16.10
C PHE A 284 -9.81 11.65 -14.90
N LEU A 285 -10.07 12.91 -14.56
CA LEU A 285 -11.00 13.31 -13.51
C LEU A 285 -12.42 12.75 -13.76
N ILE A 286 -12.95 12.96 -14.96
CA ILE A 286 -14.28 12.49 -15.33
C ILE A 286 -14.41 10.98 -15.13
N PHE A 287 -13.44 10.18 -15.62
CA PHE A 287 -13.53 8.72 -15.53
C PHE A 287 -13.30 8.19 -14.11
N VAL A 288 -12.48 8.86 -13.30
CA VAL A 288 -12.36 8.52 -11.89
C VAL A 288 -13.69 8.75 -11.16
N LEU A 289 -14.32 9.90 -11.36
CA LEU A 289 -15.60 10.24 -10.70
C LEU A 289 -16.76 9.35 -11.17
N LEU A 290 -16.91 9.17 -12.49
CA LEU A 290 -17.97 8.28 -13.02
C LEU A 290 -17.79 6.85 -12.54
N GLY A 291 -16.56 6.34 -12.56
CA GLY A 291 -16.28 5.00 -12.06
C GLY A 291 -16.52 4.87 -10.55
N SER A 292 -16.28 5.92 -9.74
CA SER A 292 -16.59 5.93 -8.31
C SER A 292 -18.11 5.88 -8.07
N ILE A 293 -18.92 6.55 -8.90
CA ILE A 293 -20.39 6.45 -8.84
C ILE A 293 -20.84 5.04 -9.19
N VAL A 294 -20.36 4.47 -10.31
CA VAL A 294 -20.68 3.10 -10.74
C VAL A 294 -20.28 2.08 -9.66
N TYR A 295 -19.10 2.27 -9.06
CA TYR A 295 -18.64 1.43 -7.96
C TYR A 295 -19.57 1.50 -6.75
N SER A 296 -19.98 2.71 -6.34
CA SER A 296 -20.86 2.90 -5.18
C SER A 296 -22.23 2.25 -5.41
N ILE A 297 -22.76 2.35 -6.64
CA ILE A 297 -23.98 1.64 -7.04
C ILE A 297 -23.74 0.12 -6.97
N GLY A 298 -22.62 -0.38 -7.53
CA GLY A 298 -22.27 -1.79 -7.50
C GLY A 298 -22.09 -2.32 -6.08
N PHE A 299 -21.56 -1.52 -5.16
CA PHE A 299 -21.43 -1.86 -3.75
C PHE A 299 -22.81 -1.98 -3.09
N TYR A 300 -23.69 -1.00 -3.30
CA TYR A 300 -25.04 -0.99 -2.74
C TYR A 300 -25.88 -2.21 -3.20
N TYR A 301 -25.75 -2.62 -4.47
CA TYR A 301 -26.43 -3.79 -5.03
C TYR A 301 -25.64 -5.10 -4.90
N GLU A 302 -24.56 -5.12 -4.10
CA GLU A 302 -23.70 -6.29 -3.84
C GLU A 302 -23.15 -6.97 -5.13
N ILE A 303 -22.89 -6.18 -6.19
CA ILE A 303 -22.30 -6.68 -7.43
C ILE A 303 -20.82 -6.96 -7.21
N THR A 304 -20.50 -8.16 -6.70
CA THR A 304 -19.16 -8.58 -6.27
C THR A 304 -18.06 -8.31 -7.31
N SER A 305 -18.34 -8.48 -8.60
CA SER A 305 -17.35 -8.24 -9.68
C SER A 305 -16.96 -6.78 -9.80
N LEU A 306 -17.90 -5.85 -9.60
CA LEU A 306 -17.62 -4.40 -9.58
C LEU A 306 -16.90 -4.00 -8.29
N VAL A 307 -17.34 -4.54 -7.14
CA VAL A 307 -16.72 -4.24 -5.84
C VAL A 307 -15.26 -4.70 -5.79
N LYS A 308 -14.94 -5.85 -6.38
CA LYS A 308 -13.56 -6.35 -6.48
C LYS A 308 -12.61 -5.42 -7.24
N LEU A 309 -13.11 -4.54 -8.10
CA LEU A 309 -12.27 -3.57 -8.81
C LEU A 309 -11.70 -2.47 -7.91
N GLN A 310 -12.24 -2.27 -6.69
CA GLN A 310 -11.78 -1.23 -5.74
C GLN A 310 -11.58 0.13 -6.43
N TRP A 311 -12.55 0.59 -7.21
CA TRP A 311 -12.36 1.74 -8.09
C TRP A 311 -11.90 3.01 -7.38
N PHE A 312 -12.27 3.22 -6.13
CA PHE A 312 -11.79 4.35 -5.34
C PHE A 312 -10.25 4.43 -5.21
N LYS A 313 -9.54 3.32 -5.38
CA LYS A 313 -8.06 3.34 -5.43
C LYS A 313 -7.52 4.13 -6.63
N THR A 314 -8.33 4.38 -7.66
CA THR A 314 -7.95 5.24 -8.78
C THR A 314 -7.71 6.69 -8.37
N ASN A 315 -8.23 7.11 -7.20
CA ASN A 315 -7.98 8.44 -6.65
C ASN A 315 -6.49 8.68 -6.36
N ALA A 316 -5.73 7.66 -6.01
CA ALA A 316 -4.28 7.79 -5.89
C ALA A 316 -3.63 8.25 -7.22
N TRP A 317 -4.09 7.69 -8.35
CA TRP A 317 -3.63 8.11 -9.68
C TRP A 317 -4.10 9.52 -10.03
N LEU A 318 -5.34 9.87 -9.66
CA LEU A 318 -5.87 11.21 -9.89
C LEU A 318 -5.07 12.26 -9.12
N VAL A 319 -4.82 12.05 -7.83
CA VAL A 319 -4.03 12.95 -6.97
C VAL A 319 -2.60 13.08 -7.51
N TYR A 320 -1.95 11.97 -7.82
CA TYR A 320 -0.60 11.99 -8.39
C TYR A 320 -0.52 12.79 -9.69
N TYR A 321 -1.48 12.61 -10.59
CA TYR A 321 -1.50 13.33 -11.87
C TYR A 321 -1.94 14.79 -11.72
N ALA A 322 -2.79 15.10 -10.74
CA ALA A 322 -3.25 16.47 -10.43
C ALA A 322 -2.11 17.40 -9.98
N ILE A 323 -1.07 16.85 -9.36
CA ILE A 323 0.12 17.61 -8.96
C ILE A 323 0.75 18.34 -10.16
N VAL A 324 0.69 17.76 -11.37
CA VAL A 324 1.29 18.33 -12.57
C VAL A 324 0.68 19.68 -12.95
N PRO A 325 -0.63 19.82 -13.25
CA PRO A 325 -1.22 21.11 -13.62
C PRO A 325 -1.16 22.13 -12.48
N VAL A 326 -1.27 21.68 -11.23
CA VAL A 326 -1.17 22.57 -10.06
C VAL A 326 0.23 23.17 -9.95
N SER A 327 1.28 22.35 -10.08
CA SER A 327 2.67 22.82 -10.03
C SER A 327 3.01 23.74 -11.21
N VAL A 328 2.46 23.48 -12.41
CA VAL A 328 2.58 24.35 -13.57
C VAL A 328 1.92 25.70 -13.31
N PHE A 329 0.70 25.70 -12.75
CA PHE A 329 -0.01 26.93 -12.41
C PHE A 329 0.78 27.80 -11.44
N ILE A 330 1.23 27.21 -10.32
CA ILE A 330 2.01 27.91 -9.29
C ILE A 330 3.29 28.49 -9.92
N SER A 331 4.03 27.68 -10.65
CA SER A 331 5.29 28.07 -11.28
C SER A 331 5.11 29.23 -12.27
N ASP A 332 4.11 29.15 -13.16
CA ASP A 332 3.88 30.18 -14.17
C ASP A 332 3.37 31.50 -13.57
N LYS A 333 2.69 31.46 -12.42
CA LYS A 333 2.30 32.66 -11.65
C LYS A 333 3.51 33.31 -10.98
N LEU A 334 4.34 32.49 -10.31
CA LEU A 334 5.54 32.98 -9.62
C LEU A 334 6.53 33.64 -10.57
N ARG A 335 6.68 33.12 -11.80
CA ARG A 335 7.58 33.69 -12.83
C ARG A 335 7.30 35.16 -13.12
N ARG A 336 6.06 35.61 -13.02
CA ARG A 336 5.67 37.00 -13.33
C ARG A 336 6.26 38.00 -12.35
N ASN A 337 6.61 37.56 -11.14
CA ASN A 337 7.00 38.41 -10.03
C ASN A 337 8.41 38.15 -9.51
N ILE A 338 9.13 37.15 -10.06
CA ILE A 338 10.41 36.71 -9.51
C ILE A 338 11.46 36.56 -10.63
N GLU A 339 12.54 37.32 -10.54
CA GLU A 339 13.67 37.31 -11.50
C GLU A 339 14.85 36.44 -11.05
N VAL A 340 14.64 35.48 -10.15
CA VAL A 340 15.70 34.60 -9.60
C VAL A 340 15.90 33.38 -10.49
N LYS A 341 17.14 32.87 -10.55
CA LYS A 341 17.43 31.63 -11.27
C LYS A 341 16.58 30.47 -10.75
N PRO A 342 15.94 29.69 -11.66
CA PRO A 342 14.98 28.62 -11.30
C PRO A 342 15.53 27.61 -10.29
N VAL A 343 16.83 27.29 -10.35
CA VAL A 343 17.48 26.31 -9.45
C VAL A 343 17.61 26.88 -8.03
N VAL A 344 17.97 28.17 -7.90
CA VAL A 344 18.11 28.82 -6.59
C VAL A 344 16.76 28.94 -5.91
N PHE A 345 15.76 29.46 -6.65
CA PHE A 345 14.41 29.59 -6.10
C PHE A 345 13.80 28.24 -5.73
N GLY A 346 13.88 27.26 -6.62
CA GLY A 346 13.32 25.92 -6.40
C GLY A 346 14.01 25.22 -5.23
N GLY A 347 15.33 25.34 -5.11
CA GLY A 347 16.11 24.77 -4.00
C GLY A 347 15.73 25.40 -2.65
N LEU A 348 15.66 26.73 -2.55
CA LEU A 348 15.24 27.44 -1.35
C LEU A 348 13.79 27.10 -0.96
N PHE A 349 12.88 27.13 -1.92
CA PHE A 349 11.48 26.76 -1.69
C PHE A 349 11.35 25.33 -1.15
N SER A 350 12.06 24.37 -1.78
CA SER A 350 12.06 22.99 -1.31
C SER A 350 12.63 22.85 0.09
N ALA A 351 13.75 23.52 0.38
CA ALA A 351 14.37 23.48 1.72
C ALA A 351 13.47 24.06 2.81
N ILE A 352 12.76 25.18 2.53
CA ILE A 352 11.83 25.80 3.48
C ILE A 352 10.64 24.86 3.75
N VAL A 353 10.03 24.29 2.70
CA VAL A 353 8.87 23.39 2.88
C VAL A 353 9.27 22.11 3.60
N VAL A 354 10.40 21.48 3.22
CA VAL A 354 10.91 20.28 3.90
C VAL A 354 11.24 20.59 5.36
N GLY A 355 11.92 21.69 5.64
CA GLY A 355 12.21 22.13 7.01
C GLY A 355 10.93 22.35 7.84
N PHE A 356 9.93 23.01 7.27
CA PHE A 356 8.62 23.19 7.90
C PHE A 356 7.93 21.85 8.20
N LEU A 357 7.89 20.93 7.23
CA LEU A 357 7.31 19.61 7.42
C LEU A 357 8.07 18.77 8.45
N MET A 358 9.39 18.87 8.49
CA MET A 358 10.19 18.20 9.53
C MET A 358 9.84 18.74 10.92
N ILE A 359 9.76 20.05 11.07
CA ILE A 359 9.40 20.69 12.35
C ILE A 359 7.98 20.29 12.77
N THR A 360 6.99 20.44 11.90
CA THR A 360 5.58 20.13 12.21
C THR A 360 5.33 18.66 12.50
N ASN A 361 6.02 17.75 11.80
CA ASN A 361 5.91 16.30 12.07
C ASN A 361 6.74 15.85 13.29
N SER A 362 7.72 16.63 13.72
CA SER A 362 8.62 16.29 14.84
C SER A 362 8.26 16.98 16.14
N ALA A 363 7.79 18.23 16.08
CA ALA A 363 7.55 19.07 17.26
C ALA A 363 6.46 18.55 18.21
N LEU A 364 5.56 17.72 17.72
CA LEU A 364 4.46 17.14 18.50
C LEU A 364 4.72 15.72 18.98
N LEU A 365 5.91 15.16 18.70
CA LEU A 365 6.23 13.77 19.06
C LEU A 365 7.33 13.71 20.12
N PRO A 366 7.18 12.84 21.14
CA PRO A 366 8.27 12.46 22.02
C PRO A 366 9.47 11.93 21.23
N ILE A 367 10.69 12.16 21.74
CA ILE A 367 11.95 11.74 21.09
C ILE A 367 11.96 10.24 20.79
N GLU A 368 11.39 9.42 21.68
CA GLU A 368 11.23 7.97 21.49
C GLU A 368 10.38 7.63 20.27
N LYS A 369 9.25 8.35 20.07
CA LYS A 369 8.41 8.18 18.87
C LYS A 369 9.07 8.68 17.59
N LEU A 370 10.00 9.62 17.67
CA LEU A 370 10.83 10.04 16.54
C LEU A 370 11.81 8.94 16.14
N ARG A 371 12.49 8.32 17.10
CA ARG A 371 13.42 7.22 16.84
C ARG A 371 12.75 6.00 16.25
N SER A 372 11.56 5.64 16.73
CA SER A 372 10.78 4.49 16.20
C SER A 372 10.31 4.67 14.75
N ARG A 373 10.37 5.89 14.18
CA ARG A 373 10.06 6.14 12.76
C ARG A 373 11.11 5.62 11.79
N TYR A 374 12.34 5.40 12.25
CA TYR A 374 13.48 5.06 11.39
C TYR A 374 13.98 3.65 11.69
N LYS A 375 13.33 2.64 11.09
CA LYS A 375 13.78 1.25 11.19
C LYS A 375 14.85 0.96 10.13
N ILE A 376 16.02 1.61 10.28
CA ILE A 376 17.19 1.48 9.39
C ILE A 376 18.37 1.00 10.20
N GLY A 377 18.94 -0.13 9.83
CA GLY A 377 20.11 -0.67 10.51
C GLY A 377 19.81 -1.05 11.97
N ASN A 378 20.64 -0.58 12.90
CA ASN A 378 20.42 -0.79 14.34
C ASN A 378 19.54 0.34 14.88
N TYR A 379 18.27 0.03 15.18
CA TYR A 379 17.30 0.97 15.74
C TYR A 379 16.81 0.51 17.11
N GLU A 380 16.28 1.44 17.90
CA GLU A 380 15.71 1.16 19.21
C GLU A 380 14.45 0.30 19.09
N LYS A 381 14.44 -0.84 19.76
CA LYS A 381 13.33 -1.82 19.71
C LYS A 381 12.41 -1.62 20.89
N SER A 382 11.11 -1.75 20.63
CA SER A 382 10.10 -1.80 21.69
C SER A 382 10.20 -3.11 22.47
N ASP A 383 9.63 -3.16 23.68
CA ASP A 383 9.55 -4.39 24.49
C ASP A 383 8.92 -5.55 23.72
N LEU A 384 7.88 -5.29 22.94
CA LEU A 384 7.25 -6.31 22.10
C LEU A 384 8.23 -6.86 21.05
N GLN A 385 8.99 -6.01 20.40
CA GLN A 385 10.00 -6.43 19.41
C GLN A 385 11.15 -7.22 20.07
N LEU A 386 11.57 -6.83 21.27
CA LEU A 386 12.54 -7.59 22.05
C LEU A 386 12.01 -8.96 22.47
N LEU A 387 10.70 -9.05 22.80
CA LEU A 387 10.02 -10.33 23.06
C LEU A 387 10.04 -11.21 21.81
N HIS A 388 9.73 -10.65 20.63
CA HIS A 388 9.74 -11.40 19.35
C HIS A 388 11.13 -11.94 19.02
N GLU A 389 12.17 -11.16 19.22
CA GLU A 389 13.55 -11.63 19.01
C GLU A 389 13.94 -12.75 19.99
N ARG A 390 13.46 -12.66 21.22
CA ARG A 390 13.66 -13.72 22.19
C ARG A 390 12.92 -14.98 21.78
N ILE A 391 11.69 -14.87 21.29
CA ILE A 391 10.93 -15.98 20.70
C ILE A 391 11.69 -16.60 19.53
N ASP A 392 12.26 -15.76 18.62
CA ASP A 392 13.03 -16.27 17.46
C ASP A 392 14.26 -17.08 17.89
N ARG A 393 14.89 -16.73 19.02
CA ARG A 393 16.07 -17.42 19.53
C ARG A 393 15.77 -18.66 20.37
N GLU A 394 14.76 -18.59 21.25
CA GLU A 394 14.56 -19.55 22.34
C GLU A 394 13.42 -20.54 22.08
N ILE A 395 12.43 -20.19 21.26
CA ILE A 395 11.27 -21.07 20.99
C ILE A 395 11.51 -21.92 19.75
N PRO A 396 11.13 -23.21 19.75
CA PRO A 396 11.31 -24.10 18.57
C PRO A 396 10.64 -23.53 17.31
N LYS A 397 11.28 -23.70 16.14
CA LYS A 397 10.74 -23.27 14.83
C LYS A 397 9.40 -23.94 14.46
N THR A 398 9.12 -25.12 15.05
CA THR A 398 7.88 -25.87 14.84
C THR A 398 6.72 -25.39 15.69
N ALA A 399 6.98 -24.57 16.69
CA ALA A 399 5.95 -24.09 17.63
C ALA A 399 4.92 -23.19 16.92
N ILE A 400 3.67 -23.33 17.37
CA ILE A 400 2.55 -22.47 16.99
C ILE A 400 2.33 -21.49 18.14
N VAL A 401 2.47 -20.21 17.85
CA VAL A 401 2.29 -19.13 18.83
C VAL A 401 1.05 -18.35 18.47
N LEU A 402 0.16 -18.11 19.43
CA LEU A 402 -0.95 -17.19 19.28
C LEU A 402 -0.48 -15.78 19.66
N PRO A 403 -0.25 -14.86 18.70
CA PRO A 403 0.11 -13.48 19.00
C PRO A 403 -1.13 -12.69 19.46
N MET A 404 -0.92 -11.46 19.88
CA MET A 404 -2.03 -10.51 20.01
C MET A 404 -2.66 -10.26 18.63
N ALA A 405 -3.98 -10.09 18.56
CA ALA A 405 -4.70 -10.00 17.29
C ALA A 405 -4.20 -8.88 16.34
N ASN A 406 -3.63 -7.84 16.92
CA ASN A 406 -3.11 -6.65 16.20
C ASN A 406 -1.59 -6.59 16.13
N ASP A 407 -0.91 -7.68 16.44
CA ASP A 407 0.55 -7.73 16.34
C ASP A 407 0.98 -7.92 14.89
N GLU A 408 1.18 -6.80 14.21
CA GLU A 408 1.53 -6.74 12.79
C GLU A 408 3.01 -7.03 12.50
N SER A 409 3.83 -7.27 13.52
CA SER A 409 5.26 -7.54 13.34
C SER A 409 5.66 -8.98 13.69
N PHE A 410 4.79 -9.73 14.34
CA PHE A 410 5.12 -11.05 14.88
C PHE A 410 5.68 -12.02 13.83
N LEU A 411 4.98 -12.19 12.71
CA LEU A 411 5.44 -13.10 11.65
C LEU A 411 6.80 -12.71 11.10
N CYS A 412 7.09 -11.41 10.99
CA CYS A 412 8.37 -10.92 10.48
C CYS A 412 9.52 -11.04 11.48
N GLU A 413 9.26 -10.79 12.77
CA GLU A 413 10.29 -10.67 13.79
C GLU A 413 10.50 -11.98 14.57
N ALA A 414 9.41 -12.61 15.04
CA ALA A 414 9.48 -13.87 15.77
C ALA A 414 9.66 -15.11 14.87
N LYS A 415 9.29 -15.01 13.60
CA LYS A 415 9.43 -16.08 12.58
C LYS A 415 8.88 -17.43 13.03
N ARG A 416 7.76 -17.42 13.72
CA ARG A 416 7.04 -18.62 14.20
C ARG A 416 5.68 -18.72 13.54
N SER A 417 5.18 -19.95 13.44
CA SER A 417 3.85 -20.24 12.92
C SER A 417 2.77 -19.64 13.80
N ILE A 418 1.69 -19.11 13.22
CA ILE A 418 0.51 -18.64 13.93
C ILE A 418 -0.73 -19.42 13.48
N PRO A 419 -1.73 -19.61 14.34
CA PRO A 419 -2.96 -20.31 13.97
C PRO A 419 -3.87 -19.44 13.10
N VAL A 420 -3.80 -18.11 13.26
CA VAL A 420 -4.49 -17.09 12.48
C VAL A 420 -3.91 -15.70 12.76
N GLY A 421 -3.92 -14.81 11.78
CA GLY A 421 -3.60 -13.39 11.94
C GLY A 421 -4.68 -12.52 11.27
N TYR A 422 -4.99 -11.36 11.86
CA TYR A 422 -6.04 -10.50 11.31
C TYR A 422 -5.67 -9.93 9.94
N LYS A 423 -4.43 -9.52 9.76
CA LYS A 423 -3.97 -8.81 8.56
C LYS A 423 -3.54 -9.76 7.43
N ALA A 424 -2.83 -10.82 7.76
CA ALA A 424 -2.25 -11.73 6.79
C ALA A 424 -3.28 -12.71 6.21
N ILE A 425 -3.72 -12.47 4.96
CA ILE A 425 -4.79 -13.23 4.28
C ILE A 425 -4.46 -13.54 2.81
N ILE A 426 -5.20 -14.50 2.26
CA ILE A 426 -5.32 -14.75 0.81
C ILE A 426 -6.77 -14.48 0.41
N HIS A 427 -6.98 -13.65 -0.62
CA HIS A 427 -8.32 -13.27 -1.11
C HIS A 427 -8.97 -14.41 -1.95
N GLU A 428 -8.87 -15.65 -1.49
CA GLU A 428 -9.56 -16.82 -2.04
C GLU A 428 -10.76 -17.16 -1.14
N LYS A 429 -11.89 -17.54 -1.73
CA LYS A 429 -13.14 -17.71 -1.00
C LYS A 429 -13.07 -18.73 0.12
N ASP A 430 -12.53 -19.91 -0.16
CA ASP A 430 -12.37 -21.00 0.82
C ASP A 430 -11.42 -20.60 1.95
N PHE A 431 -10.32 -19.93 1.61
CA PHE A 431 -9.37 -19.41 2.60
C PHE A 431 -10.03 -18.37 3.50
N MET A 432 -10.75 -17.39 2.92
CA MET A 432 -11.37 -16.30 3.67
C MET A 432 -12.46 -16.79 4.62
N LEU A 433 -13.27 -17.78 4.20
CA LEU A 433 -14.31 -18.36 5.06
C LEU A 433 -13.68 -19.16 6.21
N ASN A 434 -12.62 -19.94 5.95
CA ASN A 434 -11.87 -20.64 7.00
C ASN A 434 -11.16 -19.66 7.95
N TRP A 435 -10.54 -18.60 7.40
CA TRP A 435 -9.93 -17.54 8.18
C TRP A 435 -10.94 -16.88 9.11
N TYR A 436 -12.13 -16.54 8.62
CA TYR A 436 -13.18 -15.92 9.43
C TYR A 436 -13.64 -16.84 10.56
N GLN A 437 -13.81 -18.14 10.27
CA GLN A 437 -14.13 -19.13 11.30
C GLN A 437 -13.06 -19.18 12.39
N ARG A 438 -11.76 -19.20 12.03
CA ARG A 438 -10.64 -19.17 12.98
C ARG A 438 -10.64 -17.90 13.81
N MET A 439 -10.89 -16.74 13.19
CA MET A 439 -11.00 -15.46 13.88
C MET A 439 -12.14 -15.49 14.92
N GLY A 440 -13.29 -16.05 14.57
CA GLY A 440 -14.41 -16.22 15.48
C GLY A 440 -14.08 -17.14 16.67
N GLU A 441 -13.43 -18.26 16.42
CA GLU A 441 -13.11 -19.25 17.45
C GLU A 441 -11.96 -18.81 18.37
N LEU A 442 -10.95 -18.10 17.84
CA LEU A 442 -9.77 -17.70 18.61
C LEU A 442 -9.90 -16.31 19.26
N TYR A 443 -10.60 -15.38 18.58
CA TYR A 443 -10.71 -14.00 19.04
C TYR A 443 -12.15 -13.56 19.32
N HIS A 444 -13.13 -14.48 19.24
CA HIS A 444 -14.55 -14.21 19.48
C HIS A 444 -15.13 -13.03 18.70
N VAL A 445 -14.67 -12.84 17.49
CA VAL A 445 -15.14 -11.76 16.60
C VAL A 445 -16.27 -12.24 15.71
N SER A 446 -17.22 -11.34 15.40
CA SER A 446 -18.32 -11.57 14.48
C SER A 446 -18.54 -10.36 13.59
N ILE A 447 -19.14 -10.56 12.43
CA ILE A 447 -19.49 -9.48 11.52
C ILE A 447 -20.55 -8.58 12.17
N ASN A 448 -20.29 -7.28 12.17
CA ASN A 448 -21.27 -6.26 12.49
C ASN A 448 -21.33 -5.26 11.33
N PRO A 449 -22.34 -5.33 10.46
CA PRO A 449 -22.43 -4.49 9.27
C PRO A 449 -22.46 -2.97 9.54
N GLY A 450 -22.91 -2.57 10.73
CA GLY A 450 -22.96 -1.16 11.14
C GLY A 450 -21.64 -0.61 11.67
N ASN A 451 -20.59 -1.43 11.79
CA ASN A 451 -19.32 -1.03 12.39
C ASN A 451 -18.16 -1.12 11.39
N CYS A 452 -17.63 0.02 10.98
CA CYS A 452 -16.45 0.12 10.11
C CYS A 452 -15.12 -0.22 10.81
N ASN A 453 -15.11 -0.39 12.13
CA ASN A 453 -13.91 -0.63 12.94
C ASN A 453 -13.83 -2.08 13.44
N GLN A 454 -14.07 -3.05 12.59
CA GLN A 454 -14.02 -4.48 12.95
C GLN A 454 -12.66 -4.89 13.53
N GLU A 455 -11.58 -4.26 13.05
CA GLU A 455 -10.22 -4.48 13.57
C GLU A 455 -10.10 -4.13 15.06
N VAL A 456 -10.70 -3.01 15.49
CA VAL A 456 -10.70 -2.62 16.92
C VAL A 456 -11.42 -3.65 17.78
N ILE A 457 -12.53 -4.22 17.28
CA ILE A 457 -13.26 -5.28 17.97
C ILE A 457 -12.42 -6.55 18.07
N ALA A 458 -11.73 -6.94 17.01
CA ALA A 458 -10.82 -8.08 17.04
C ALA A 458 -9.70 -7.89 18.07
N ARG A 459 -9.13 -6.68 18.12
CA ARG A 459 -8.09 -6.31 19.10
C ARG A 459 -8.55 -6.44 20.55
N SER A 460 -9.71 -5.89 20.86
CA SER A 460 -10.21 -5.85 22.24
C SER A 460 -10.65 -7.21 22.77
N LYS A 461 -11.15 -8.10 21.92
CA LYS A 461 -11.65 -9.42 22.30
C LYS A 461 -10.57 -10.51 22.34
N ALA A 462 -9.45 -10.33 21.65
CA ALA A 462 -8.35 -11.30 21.61
C ALA A 462 -7.80 -11.69 23.00
N LEU A 463 -7.82 -10.75 23.95
CA LEU A 463 -7.29 -10.94 25.30
C LEU A 463 -8.28 -11.64 26.25
N GLN A 464 -9.54 -11.75 25.85
CA GLN A 464 -10.60 -12.34 26.69
C GLN A 464 -10.75 -13.85 26.52
N ASN A 465 -10.12 -14.45 25.51
CA ASN A 465 -10.22 -15.88 25.29
C ASN A 465 -9.31 -16.66 26.23
N THR A 466 -9.89 -17.24 27.26
CA THR A 466 -9.19 -18.08 28.23
C THR A 466 -9.13 -19.55 27.81
N GLN A 467 -10.06 -20.00 26.94
CA GLN A 467 -10.14 -21.37 26.45
C GLN A 467 -9.76 -21.41 24.95
N LEU A 468 -8.62 -22.03 24.66
CA LEU A 468 -8.14 -22.18 23.28
C LEU A 468 -8.58 -23.53 22.70
N PRO A 469 -9.16 -23.57 21.49
CA PRO A 469 -9.56 -24.82 20.84
C PRO A 469 -8.34 -25.72 20.57
N LEU A 470 -8.34 -26.95 21.10
CA LEU A 470 -7.25 -27.94 20.98
C LEU A 470 -6.87 -28.25 19.51
N LYS A 471 -7.82 -28.15 18.58
CA LYS A 471 -7.59 -28.42 17.16
C LYS A 471 -6.51 -27.54 16.50
N TYR A 472 -6.22 -26.36 17.09
CA TYR A 472 -5.20 -25.44 16.56
C TYR A 472 -3.79 -25.73 17.07
N LYS A 473 -3.63 -26.66 18.03
CA LYS A 473 -2.34 -27.10 18.59
C LYS A 473 -1.44 -25.91 18.95
N ILE A 474 -2.01 -24.94 19.68
CA ILE A 474 -1.28 -23.74 20.10
C ILE A 474 -0.35 -24.14 21.24
N ASP A 475 0.95 -23.93 21.05
CA ASP A 475 1.97 -24.24 22.06
C ASP A 475 2.18 -23.07 23.02
N TYR A 476 2.12 -21.85 22.50
CA TYR A 476 2.38 -20.64 23.28
C TYR A 476 1.40 -19.54 22.88
N ARG A 477 1.23 -18.56 23.79
CA ARG A 477 0.50 -17.31 23.48
C ARG A 477 1.19 -16.09 24.09
N ILE A 478 1.01 -14.93 23.46
CA ILE A 478 1.48 -13.64 23.95
C ILE A 478 0.33 -12.90 24.60
N LEU A 479 0.57 -12.38 25.80
CA LEU A 479 -0.37 -11.60 26.59
C LEU A 479 0.24 -10.24 26.91
N ASP A 480 -0.62 -9.25 27.12
CA ASP A 480 -0.24 -7.92 27.63
C ASP A 480 -0.78 -7.76 29.05
N SER A 481 0.12 -7.74 30.04
CA SER A 481 -0.24 -7.66 31.46
C SER A 481 -0.84 -6.31 31.86
N ASP A 482 -0.70 -5.26 31.03
CA ASP A 482 -1.37 -3.98 31.30
C ASP A 482 -2.87 -4.04 30.95
N LEU A 483 -3.28 -5.04 30.16
CA LEU A 483 -4.66 -5.22 29.72
C LEU A 483 -5.39 -6.35 30.42
N ILE A 484 -4.69 -7.24 31.12
CA ILE A 484 -5.26 -8.40 31.80
C ILE A 484 -4.67 -8.58 33.22
N ASN A 485 -5.46 -9.14 34.16
CA ASN A 485 -4.93 -9.73 35.36
C ASN A 485 -4.36 -11.12 35.02
N TYR A 486 -3.04 -11.20 34.92
CA TYR A 486 -2.39 -12.46 34.58
C TYR A 486 -2.55 -13.47 35.73
N ASP A 487 -3.12 -14.63 35.42
CA ASP A 487 -3.23 -15.80 36.31
C ASP A 487 -2.68 -17.02 35.55
N PRO A 488 -1.61 -17.65 36.03
CA PRO A 488 -1.02 -18.82 35.38
C PRO A 488 -1.98 -20.02 35.27
N VAL A 489 -2.95 -20.16 36.17
CA VAL A 489 -3.97 -21.22 36.08
C VAL A 489 -4.89 -21.00 34.89
N VAL A 490 -5.17 -19.75 34.53
CA VAL A 490 -6.07 -19.37 33.46
C VAL A 490 -5.32 -19.26 32.11
N TYR A 491 -4.12 -18.68 32.16
CA TYR A 491 -3.41 -18.28 30.95
C TYR A 491 -2.21 -19.15 30.60
N GLY A 492 -1.88 -20.17 31.42
CA GLY A 492 -0.72 -21.01 31.24
C GLY A 492 0.53 -20.46 31.94
N GLU A 493 1.56 -21.30 32.07
CA GLU A 493 2.80 -21.00 32.74
C GLU A 493 3.62 -19.93 31.99
N GLU A 494 4.11 -18.91 32.72
CA GLU A 494 5.01 -17.89 32.13
C GLU A 494 6.34 -18.54 31.73
N VAL A 495 6.69 -18.41 30.45
CA VAL A 495 7.98 -18.85 29.93
C VAL A 495 9.03 -17.75 30.07
N PHE A 496 8.66 -16.54 29.64
CA PHE A 496 9.44 -15.33 29.88
C PHE A 496 8.60 -14.06 29.63
N ARG A 497 9.12 -12.94 30.13
CA ARG A 497 8.48 -11.63 30.06
C ARG A 497 9.45 -10.58 29.51
N GLN A 498 8.88 -9.59 28.82
CA GLN A 498 9.60 -8.40 28.35
C GLN A 498 8.67 -7.18 28.49
N GLY A 499 8.98 -6.30 29.43
CA GLY A 499 8.07 -5.20 29.80
C GLY A 499 6.68 -5.74 30.20
N PRO A 500 5.58 -5.21 29.64
CA PRO A 500 4.24 -5.71 29.94
C PRO A 500 3.90 -7.03 29.21
N TYR A 501 4.70 -7.45 28.24
CA TYR A 501 4.39 -8.60 27.40
C TYR A 501 4.91 -9.91 27.99
N ILE A 502 4.03 -10.91 28.03
CA ILE A 502 4.30 -12.23 28.61
C ILE A 502 4.12 -13.30 27.53
N LEU A 503 5.13 -14.15 27.34
CA LEU A 503 4.96 -15.40 26.64
C LEU A 503 4.57 -16.50 27.64
N THR A 504 3.41 -17.12 27.42
CA THR A 504 2.98 -18.26 28.26
C THR A 504 2.92 -19.52 27.43
N LYS A 505 3.21 -20.67 28.07
CA LYS A 505 2.99 -22.00 27.51
C LYS A 505 1.52 -22.37 27.72
N VAL A 506 0.84 -22.76 26.64
CA VAL A 506 -0.55 -23.21 26.72
C VAL A 506 -0.58 -24.61 27.32
N LEU A 507 -1.46 -24.82 28.30
CA LEU A 507 -1.62 -26.08 29.00
C LEU A 507 -2.39 -27.12 28.17
#